data_097b066306cf8269cc97a32f18503bec
#
_entry.id   097b066306cf8269cc97a32f18503bec
#
_cell.length_a   1.000
_cell.length_b   1.000
_cell.length_c   1.000
_cell.angle_alpha   90.00
_cell.angle_beta   90.00
_cell.angle_gamma   90.00
#
_symmetry.space_group_name_H-M   'P 1'
#
loop_
_entity.id
_entity.type
_entity.pdbx_description
1 polymer ?
#
loop_
_entity_poly.entity_id
_entity_poly.type
_entity_poly.pdbx_seq_one_letter_code
_entity_poly.pdbx_strand_id
1 'polypeptide(L)'
;MEADEIVKCAIDSICVCGGQVILEEDTIHQKVELPEIKPIVTEYRLQKGYSASLPEGVGWNLLRPNAEAIISSFTGFFINSKREVQQILSSIFNLNISLGLISKTEGKVSEKCISEYEKIREELKESKYLHIDETSHRNQGKKGWGWVVTNKTATLMKLVGSRGKKVLKGLLPEYEGIVVSDRYAAYNYFSRENRQICWAHLARDFERFFFSKNVEVSQIGAALKSLSNRVFVIDRARKQNLIDNLRFCRLMRKIRKRVKYFLQKITRVAKGTQASRMAANILRSEDMMWKFVQSPDLIETTNNLAERQGRRYVIYRKNSFFTWSKRGEKFVERMLSIFLTSRLNNQNPVQKLQNLVAIPS
;
A
#
# COMPACT_ATOMS: atom_id res chain seq x y z
N MET A 1 -4.80 -19.63 20.98
CA MET A 1 -5.53 -18.56 21.71
C MET A 1 -5.61 -18.99 23.15
N GLU A 2 -5.58 -18.09 24.09
CA GLU A 2 -5.88 -18.34 25.49
C GLU A 2 -7.37 -18.72 25.58
N ALA A 3 -7.69 -19.74 26.34
CA ALA A 3 -9.05 -20.24 26.44
C ALA A 3 -9.79 -19.53 27.61
N ASP A 4 -11.00 -19.02 27.34
CA ASP A 4 -11.84 -18.41 28.37
C ASP A 4 -12.41 -19.48 29.33
N GLU A 5 -12.59 -20.72 28.85
CA GLU A 5 -13.06 -21.87 29.61
C GLU A 5 -12.27 -23.12 29.22
N ILE A 6 -11.87 -23.92 30.21
CA ILE A 6 -11.18 -25.20 30.00
C ILE A 6 -12.06 -26.31 30.56
N VAL A 7 -12.60 -27.12 29.66
CA VAL A 7 -13.35 -28.32 30.02
C VAL A 7 -12.45 -29.55 29.93
N LYS A 8 -12.16 -30.18 31.05
CA LYS A 8 -11.39 -31.43 31.10
C LYS A 8 -12.31 -32.60 30.78
N CYS A 9 -12.03 -33.32 29.69
CA CYS A 9 -12.70 -34.55 29.34
C CYS A 9 -11.85 -35.72 29.86
N ALA A 10 -12.18 -36.21 31.06
CA ALA A 10 -11.49 -37.34 31.65
C ALA A 10 -11.92 -38.66 30.98
N ILE A 11 -10.99 -39.59 30.88
CA ILE A 11 -11.26 -40.96 30.48
C ILE A 11 -11.28 -41.83 31.72
N ASP A 12 -12.02 -42.93 31.68
CA ASP A 12 -12.04 -43.90 32.77
C ASP A 12 -10.67 -44.54 32.97
N SER A 13 -10.27 -44.74 34.23
CA SER A 13 -9.00 -45.35 34.59
C SER A 13 -8.88 -46.83 34.20
N ILE A 14 -10.00 -47.47 33.86
CA ILE A 14 -10.08 -48.87 33.46
C ILE A 14 -10.74 -48.94 32.08
N CYS A 15 -10.08 -49.58 31.12
CA CYS A 15 -10.62 -49.84 29.81
C CYS A 15 -11.78 -50.85 29.88
N VAL A 16 -12.71 -50.80 28.92
CA VAL A 16 -13.81 -51.74 28.75
C VAL A 16 -13.32 -53.21 28.71
N CYS A 17 -12.06 -53.43 28.32
CA CYS A 17 -11.39 -54.74 28.34
C CYS A 17 -10.86 -55.16 29.73
N GLY A 18 -11.00 -54.34 30.78
CA GLY A 18 -10.49 -54.59 32.14
C GLY A 18 -9.02 -54.21 32.37
N GLY A 19 -8.31 -53.71 31.38
CA GLY A 19 -6.94 -53.25 31.52
C GLY A 19 -6.82 -51.80 32.07
N GLN A 20 -5.70 -51.50 32.73
CA GLN A 20 -5.39 -50.14 33.16
C GLN A 20 -5.12 -49.23 31.93
N VAL A 21 -5.68 -48.03 31.94
CA VAL A 21 -5.45 -47.02 30.92
C VAL A 21 -4.18 -46.24 31.27
N ILE A 22 -3.23 -46.21 30.33
CA ILE A 22 -2.03 -45.36 30.44
C ILE A 22 -2.39 -43.97 29.93
N LEU A 23 -2.28 -42.97 30.79
CA LEU A 23 -2.52 -41.57 30.43
C LEU A 23 -1.31 -41.02 29.63
N GLU A 24 -1.58 -40.51 28.45
CA GLU A 24 -0.62 -39.77 27.65
C GLU A 24 -0.88 -38.26 27.83
N GLU A 25 -0.10 -37.40 27.14
CA GLU A 25 -0.28 -35.94 27.14
C GLU A 25 -1.67 -35.58 26.58
N ASP A 26 -2.31 -34.57 27.16
CA ASP A 26 -3.62 -34.09 26.72
C ASP A 26 -3.60 -33.58 25.29
N THR A 27 -4.50 -34.05 24.46
CA THR A 27 -4.75 -33.45 23.13
C THR A 27 -5.70 -32.27 23.27
N ILE A 28 -5.22 -31.08 22.90
CA ILE A 28 -6.01 -29.86 23.02
C ILE A 28 -6.89 -29.67 21.77
N HIS A 29 -8.20 -29.57 21.97
CA HIS A 29 -9.16 -29.20 20.95
C HIS A 29 -9.89 -27.93 21.38
N GLN A 30 -9.78 -26.85 20.58
CA GLN A 30 -10.42 -25.55 20.85
C GLN A 30 -11.60 -25.34 19.91
N LYS A 31 -12.75 -24.92 20.45
CA LYS A 31 -13.87 -24.35 19.69
C LYS A 31 -13.96 -22.88 20.00
N VAL A 32 -14.22 -22.06 18.99
CA VAL A 32 -14.34 -20.60 19.12
C VAL A 32 -15.74 -20.19 18.68
N GLU A 33 -16.43 -19.46 19.56
CA GLU A 33 -17.72 -18.85 19.28
C GLU A 33 -17.60 -17.34 19.37
N LEU A 34 -18.32 -16.62 18.54
CA LEU A 34 -18.42 -15.16 18.60
C LEU A 34 -19.68 -14.78 19.40
N PRO A 35 -19.52 -14.03 20.51
CA PRO A 35 -20.66 -13.60 21.29
C PRO A 35 -21.52 -12.60 20.50
N GLU A 36 -22.79 -12.49 20.86
CA GLU A 36 -23.68 -11.45 20.31
C GLU A 36 -23.13 -10.06 20.64
N ILE A 37 -22.87 -9.26 19.59
CA ILE A 37 -22.32 -7.91 19.74
C ILE A 37 -23.47 -6.91 19.83
N LYS A 38 -23.64 -6.29 21.02
CA LYS A 38 -24.63 -5.24 21.24
C LYS A 38 -23.98 -3.87 21.43
N PRO A 39 -24.53 -2.79 20.84
CA PRO A 39 -24.04 -1.43 21.12
C PRO A 39 -24.40 -1.04 22.56
N ILE A 40 -23.50 -0.30 23.21
CA ILE A 40 -23.78 0.34 24.49
C ILE A 40 -24.48 1.67 24.20
N VAL A 41 -25.76 1.77 24.57
CA VAL A 41 -26.56 2.97 24.40
C VAL A 41 -26.69 3.68 25.75
N THR A 42 -26.29 4.95 25.83
CA THR A 42 -26.48 5.79 27.01
C THR A 42 -27.49 6.88 26.69
N GLU A 43 -28.61 6.92 27.41
CA GLU A 43 -29.64 7.93 27.29
C GLU A 43 -29.41 9.04 28.33
N TYR A 44 -29.28 10.29 27.87
CA TYR A 44 -29.18 11.47 28.71
C TYR A 44 -30.53 12.20 28.70
N ARG A 45 -31.25 12.18 29.83
CA ARG A 45 -32.55 12.87 29.99
C ARG A 45 -32.32 14.25 30.57
N LEU A 46 -32.34 15.26 29.72
CA LEU A 46 -32.20 16.64 30.11
C LEU A 46 -33.57 17.20 30.58
N GLN A 47 -33.66 17.68 31.80
CA GLN A 47 -34.86 18.35 32.26
C GLN A 47 -35.08 19.66 31.48
N LYS A 48 -36.32 19.92 31.08
CA LYS A 48 -36.67 21.17 30.39
C LYS A 48 -36.48 22.37 31.32
N GLY A 49 -35.50 23.25 31.04
CA GLY A 49 -35.17 24.44 31.79
C GLY A 49 -34.00 25.21 31.15
N TYR A 50 -33.71 26.39 31.62
CA TYR A 50 -32.72 27.31 31.03
C TYR A 50 -31.26 26.85 31.14
N SER A 51 -30.91 25.84 31.92
CA SER A 51 -29.53 25.48 32.22
C SER A 51 -29.21 23.98 32.11
N ALA A 52 -30.10 23.15 31.57
CA ALA A 52 -29.82 21.73 31.42
C ALA A 52 -28.80 21.49 30.29
N SER A 53 -27.61 20.98 30.63
CA SER A 53 -26.52 20.68 29.70
C SER A 53 -26.11 19.22 29.80
N LEU A 54 -25.47 18.67 28.76
CA LEU A 54 -24.83 17.38 28.84
C LEU A 54 -23.68 17.43 29.86
N PRO A 55 -23.38 16.29 30.53
CA PRO A 55 -22.21 16.20 31.41
C PRO A 55 -20.91 16.62 30.68
N GLU A 56 -19.93 17.12 31.46
CA GLU A 56 -18.62 17.48 30.94
C GLU A 56 -18.02 16.32 30.15
N GLY A 57 -17.42 16.60 29.00
CA GLY A 57 -16.83 15.62 28.10
C GLY A 57 -17.84 14.85 27.23
N VAL A 58 -19.15 15.07 27.38
CA VAL A 58 -20.19 14.47 26.54
C VAL A 58 -20.62 15.42 25.44
N GLY A 59 -20.26 15.08 24.19
CA GLY A 59 -20.66 15.85 23.01
C GLY A 59 -22.07 15.51 22.52
N TRP A 60 -22.70 16.43 21.79
CA TRP A 60 -24.05 16.27 21.19
C TRP A 60 -24.11 15.28 20.01
N ASN A 61 -22.99 14.60 19.67
CA ASN A 61 -22.94 13.63 18.59
C ASN A 61 -23.58 12.30 19.01
N LEU A 62 -24.38 11.71 18.12
CA LEU A 62 -25.00 10.40 18.33
C LEU A 62 -23.97 9.29 18.56
N LEU A 63 -22.85 9.35 17.81
CA LEU A 63 -21.79 8.33 17.85
C LEU A 63 -20.63 8.78 18.73
N ARG A 64 -20.15 7.91 19.60
CA ARG A 64 -18.91 8.10 20.36
C ARG A 64 -17.69 7.83 19.48
N PRO A 65 -16.48 8.28 19.85
CA PRO A 65 -15.27 8.17 19.06
C PRO A 65 -14.97 6.75 18.56
N ASN A 66 -15.16 5.74 19.40
CA ASN A 66 -14.92 4.34 19.03
C ASN A 66 -15.85 3.88 17.87
N ALA A 67 -17.14 4.16 17.96
CA ALA A 67 -18.10 3.84 16.90
C ALA A 67 -17.79 4.62 15.61
N GLU A 68 -17.40 5.89 15.71
CA GLU A 68 -16.97 6.70 14.55
C GLU A 68 -15.75 6.08 13.85
N ALA A 69 -14.76 5.62 14.61
CA ALA A 69 -13.56 4.96 14.08
C ALA A 69 -13.88 3.62 13.40
N ILE A 70 -14.72 2.78 14.01
CA ILE A 70 -15.13 1.49 13.44
C ILE A 70 -15.91 1.69 12.13
N ILE A 71 -16.91 2.58 12.11
CA ILE A 71 -17.70 2.90 10.90
C ILE A 71 -16.79 3.40 9.78
N SER A 72 -15.88 4.33 10.08
CA SER A 72 -14.94 4.87 9.09
C SER A 72 -13.90 3.83 8.65
N SER A 73 -13.57 2.85 9.50
CA SER A 73 -12.71 1.73 9.11
C SER A 73 -13.37 0.83 8.07
N PHE A 74 -14.67 0.56 8.20
CA PHE A 74 -15.38 -0.24 7.21
C PHE A 74 -15.36 0.41 5.82
N THR A 75 -15.61 1.70 5.70
CA THR A 75 -15.58 2.40 4.41
C THR A 75 -14.16 2.71 3.92
N GLY A 76 -13.25 3.12 4.80
CA GLY A 76 -11.91 3.58 4.45
C GLY A 76 -10.87 2.46 4.38
N PHE A 77 -10.81 1.58 5.39
CA PHE A 77 -9.80 0.51 5.49
C PHE A 77 -10.25 -0.76 4.79
N PHE A 78 -11.49 -1.21 5.06
CA PHE A 78 -12.03 -2.46 4.53
C PHE A 78 -12.72 -2.29 3.17
N ILE A 79 -12.93 -1.03 2.74
CA ILE A 79 -13.40 -0.68 1.38
C ILE A 79 -14.84 -1.15 1.11
N ASN A 80 -15.66 -1.24 2.14
CA ASN A 80 -17.08 -1.49 1.99
C ASN A 80 -17.80 -0.24 1.45
N SER A 81 -18.84 -0.43 0.67
CA SER A 81 -19.75 0.66 0.30
C SER A 81 -20.52 1.14 1.54
N LYS A 82 -21.00 2.38 1.53
CA LYS A 82 -21.83 2.90 2.65
C LYS A 82 -23.08 2.09 2.92
N ARG A 83 -23.67 1.49 1.87
CA ARG A 83 -24.85 0.61 1.99
C ARG A 83 -24.50 -0.71 2.65
N GLU A 84 -23.36 -1.31 2.28
CA GLU A 84 -22.85 -2.51 2.95
C GLU A 84 -22.54 -2.22 4.43
N VAL A 85 -21.91 -1.08 4.72
CA VAL A 85 -21.66 -0.67 6.12
C VAL A 85 -22.95 -0.50 6.89
N GLN A 86 -23.98 0.14 6.31
CA GLN A 86 -25.29 0.24 6.94
C GLN A 86 -25.89 -1.14 7.24
N GLN A 87 -25.77 -2.07 6.30
CA GLN A 87 -26.25 -3.45 6.46
C GLN A 87 -25.45 -4.22 7.53
N ILE A 88 -24.11 -4.10 7.54
CA ILE A 88 -23.25 -4.70 8.56
C ILE A 88 -23.64 -4.20 9.95
N LEU A 89 -23.83 -2.89 10.10
CA LEU A 89 -24.21 -2.27 11.38
C LEU A 89 -25.58 -2.73 11.86
N SER A 90 -26.57 -2.84 10.98
CA SER A 90 -27.90 -3.32 11.35
C SER A 90 -27.92 -4.83 11.66
N SER A 91 -27.23 -5.65 10.84
CA SER A 91 -27.31 -7.11 10.95
C SER A 91 -26.43 -7.69 12.05
N ILE A 92 -25.23 -7.11 12.29
CA ILE A 92 -24.28 -7.66 13.26
C ILE A 92 -24.34 -6.91 14.58
N PHE A 93 -24.49 -5.59 14.53
CA PHE A 93 -24.42 -4.73 15.73
C PHE A 93 -25.80 -4.25 16.18
N ASN A 94 -26.88 -4.64 15.52
CA ASN A 94 -28.24 -4.13 15.78
C ASN A 94 -28.32 -2.60 15.86
N LEU A 95 -27.52 -1.91 15.02
CA LEU A 95 -27.38 -0.46 14.99
C LEU A 95 -27.91 0.11 13.67
N ASN A 96 -29.07 0.73 13.72
CA ASN A 96 -29.71 1.32 12.54
C ASN A 96 -29.32 2.81 12.40
N ILE A 97 -28.52 3.13 11.40
CA ILE A 97 -28.08 4.50 11.08
C ILE A 97 -28.29 4.84 9.61
N SER A 98 -28.45 6.13 9.33
CA SER A 98 -28.65 6.59 7.95
C SER A 98 -27.32 6.66 7.17
N LEU A 99 -27.40 6.56 5.84
CA LEU A 99 -26.26 6.78 4.93
C LEU A 99 -25.66 8.19 5.10
N GLY A 100 -26.53 9.18 5.42
CA GLY A 100 -26.12 10.55 5.71
C GLY A 100 -25.21 10.62 6.95
N LEU A 101 -25.56 9.90 8.02
CA LEU A 101 -24.74 9.84 9.24
C LEU A 101 -23.40 9.17 8.97
N ILE A 102 -23.34 8.04 8.22
CA ILE A 102 -22.09 7.41 7.80
C ILE A 102 -21.21 8.43 7.05
N SER A 103 -21.79 9.16 6.09
CA SER A 103 -21.06 10.16 5.33
C SER A 103 -20.56 11.34 6.17
N LYS A 104 -21.33 11.78 7.17
CA LYS A 104 -20.93 12.82 8.13
C LYS A 104 -19.79 12.35 9.01
N THR A 105 -19.86 11.10 9.48
CA THR A 105 -18.83 10.45 10.30
C THR A 105 -17.50 10.35 9.55
N GLU A 106 -17.52 9.92 8.27
CA GLU A 106 -16.31 9.91 7.43
C GLU A 106 -15.64 11.29 7.36
N GLY A 107 -16.42 12.36 7.18
CA GLY A 107 -15.90 13.73 7.15
C GLY A 107 -15.22 14.12 8.47
N LYS A 108 -15.91 13.89 9.59
CA LYS A 108 -15.40 14.18 10.94
C LYS A 108 -14.12 13.42 11.26
N VAL A 109 -14.10 12.11 11.00
CA VAL A 109 -12.92 11.26 11.22
C VAL A 109 -11.77 11.68 10.32
N SER A 110 -12.05 12.02 9.06
CA SER A 110 -11.04 12.54 8.14
C SER A 110 -10.34 13.79 8.68
N GLU A 111 -11.07 14.73 9.28
CA GLU A 111 -10.46 15.94 9.87
C GLU A 111 -9.53 15.59 11.05
N LYS A 112 -9.94 14.69 11.92
CA LYS A 112 -9.10 14.21 13.03
C LYS A 112 -7.81 13.47 12.56
N CYS A 113 -7.80 12.96 11.34
CA CYS A 113 -6.65 12.29 10.74
C CYS A 113 -5.63 13.24 10.07
N ILE A 114 -5.86 14.55 10.02
CA ILE A 114 -4.97 15.51 9.34
C ILE A 114 -3.55 15.45 9.91
N SER A 115 -3.42 15.58 11.21
CA SER A 115 -2.11 15.61 11.90
C SER A 115 -1.29 14.36 11.59
N GLU A 116 -1.90 13.18 11.64
CA GLU A 116 -1.20 11.93 11.33
C GLU A 116 -0.84 11.81 9.85
N TYR A 117 -1.70 12.27 8.96
CA TYR A 117 -1.42 12.30 7.52
C TYR A 117 -0.22 13.21 7.20
N GLU A 118 -0.13 14.38 7.83
CA GLU A 118 1.01 15.28 7.63
C GLU A 118 2.29 14.73 8.26
N LYS A 119 2.22 14.03 9.41
CA LYS A 119 3.39 13.31 9.97
C LYS A 119 3.94 12.26 8.99
N ILE A 120 3.06 11.45 8.39
CA ILE A 120 3.45 10.48 7.37
C ILE A 120 4.13 11.19 6.18
N ARG A 121 3.61 12.33 5.78
CA ARG A 121 4.17 13.12 4.68
C ARG A 121 5.56 13.65 4.99
N GLU A 122 5.78 14.20 6.19
CA GLU A 122 7.09 14.70 6.60
C GLU A 122 8.10 13.56 6.75
N GLU A 123 7.71 12.42 7.35
CA GLU A 123 8.58 11.23 7.41
C GLU A 123 9.09 10.79 6.03
N LEU A 124 8.20 10.81 5.03
CA LEU A 124 8.58 10.45 3.66
C LEU A 124 9.51 11.48 3.02
N LYS A 125 9.37 12.76 3.32
CA LYS A 125 10.28 13.80 2.81
C LYS A 125 11.71 13.65 3.36
N GLU A 126 11.84 13.18 4.58
CA GLU A 126 13.13 12.96 5.26
C GLU A 126 13.77 11.60 4.90
N SER A 127 13.04 10.75 4.19
CA SER A 127 13.51 9.41 3.83
C SER A 127 14.67 9.45 2.83
N LYS A 128 15.67 8.59 3.03
CA LYS A 128 16.83 8.45 2.11
C LYS A 128 16.44 7.86 0.76
N TYR A 129 15.31 7.15 0.66
CA TYR A 129 14.81 6.57 -0.58
C TYR A 129 13.28 6.46 -0.55
N LEU A 130 12.69 6.57 -1.71
CA LEU A 130 11.25 6.45 -1.91
C LEU A 130 10.95 5.57 -3.12
N HIS A 131 9.84 4.88 -3.03
CA HIS A 131 9.15 4.26 -4.16
C HIS A 131 7.96 5.12 -4.52
N ILE A 132 7.80 5.44 -5.81
CA ILE A 132 6.69 6.27 -6.28
C ILE A 132 6.03 5.59 -7.48
N ASP A 133 4.71 5.55 -7.45
CA ASP A 133 3.89 5.05 -8.55
C ASP A 133 2.60 5.87 -8.64
N GLU A 134 1.92 5.82 -9.78
CA GLU A 134 0.63 6.48 -9.95
C GLU A 134 -0.37 5.61 -10.70
N THR A 135 -1.62 5.79 -10.36
CA THR A 135 -2.73 5.05 -10.97
C THR A 135 -3.87 5.98 -11.33
N SER A 136 -4.73 5.57 -12.27
CA SER A 136 -5.86 6.40 -12.68
C SER A 136 -6.85 6.63 -11.53
N HIS A 137 -7.40 7.81 -11.48
CA HIS A 137 -8.45 8.25 -10.59
C HIS A 137 -9.54 9.00 -11.35
N ARG A 138 -10.73 9.11 -10.76
CA ARG A 138 -11.80 10.02 -11.21
C ARG A 138 -12.48 10.66 -10.02
N ASN A 139 -12.89 11.91 -10.18
CA ASN A 139 -13.75 12.59 -9.22
C ASN A 139 -14.89 13.26 -9.98
N GLN A 140 -16.14 12.89 -9.67
CA GLN A 140 -17.31 13.34 -10.44
C GLN A 140 -17.14 13.10 -11.95
N GLY A 141 -16.66 11.92 -12.33
CA GLY A 141 -16.36 11.58 -13.73
C GLY A 141 -15.09 12.24 -14.30
N LYS A 142 -14.59 13.34 -13.75
CA LYS A 142 -13.39 14.03 -14.23
C LYS A 142 -12.13 13.21 -13.96
N LYS A 143 -11.29 13.08 -14.98
CA LYS A 143 -10.02 12.33 -14.93
C LYS A 143 -9.06 12.94 -13.92
N GLY A 144 -8.44 12.08 -13.12
CA GLY A 144 -7.42 12.40 -12.14
C GLY A 144 -6.44 11.24 -11.96
N TRP A 145 -5.58 11.34 -10.94
CA TRP A 145 -4.52 10.38 -10.65
C TRP A 145 -4.36 10.21 -9.14
N GLY A 146 -4.18 8.97 -8.74
CA GLY A 146 -3.78 8.60 -7.38
C GLY A 146 -2.29 8.33 -7.36
N TRP A 147 -1.54 9.14 -6.65
CA TRP A 147 -0.11 9.00 -6.43
C TRP A 147 0.15 8.24 -5.13
N VAL A 148 1.06 7.30 -5.19
CA VAL A 148 1.56 6.53 -4.05
C VAL A 148 3.01 6.88 -3.85
N VAL A 149 3.35 7.39 -2.67
CA VAL A 149 4.73 7.63 -2.24
C VAL A 149 4.98 6.77 -1.02
N THR A 150 6.00 5.92 -1.04
CA THR A 150 6.20 4.94 0.04
C THR A 150 7.68 4.61 0.25
N ASN A 151 8.00 4.24 1.48
CA ASN A 151 9.24 3.56 1.86
C ASN A 151 8.90 2.29 2.66
N LYS A 152 9.84 1.74 3.44
CA LYS A 152 9.60 0.53 4.26
C LYS A 152 8.70 0.76 5.47
N THR A 153 8.54 2.01 5.93
CA THR A 153 7.82 2.35 7.17
C THR A 153 6.57 3.18 6.95
N ALA A 154 6.48 3.93 5.86
CA ALA A 154 5.40 4.87 5.61
C ALA A 154 4.86 4.80 4.17
N THR A 155 3.58 5.10 4.00
CA THR A 155 2.92 5.21 2.69
C THR A 155 1.98 6.40 2.69
N LEU A 156 2.14 7.29 1.72
CA LEU A 156 1.27 8.41 1.44
C LEU A 156 0.47 8.15 0.16
N MET A 157 -0.85 8.29 0.25
CA MET A 157 -1.75 8.35 -0.90
C MET A 157 -2.16 9.79 -1.18
N LYS A 158 -2.10 10.21 -2.45
CA LYS A 158 -2.53 11.54 -2.88
C LYS A 158 -3.39 11.48 -4.13
N LEU A 159 -4.59 12.09 -4.09
CA LEU A 159 -5.53 12.13 -5.21
C LEU A 159 -5.56 13.54 -5.83
N VAL A 160 -5.21 13.65 -7.10
CA VAL A 160 -5.09 14.95 -7.79
C VAL A 160 -5.53 14.85 -9.25
N GLY A 161 -5.88 15.99 -9.86
CA GLY A 161 -6.31 16.06 -11.26
C GLY A 161 -5.19 15.91 -12.29
N SER A 162 -3.93 15.78 -11.89
CA SER A 162 -2.78 15.80 -12.82
C SER A 162 -1.82 14.62 -12.59
N ARG A 163 -1.18 14.19 -13.70
CA ARG A 163 -0.06 13.23 -13.70
C ARG A 163 1.29 13.93 -13.89
N GLY A 164 1.31 15.25 -13.96
CA GLY A 164 2.50 16.03 -14.35
C GLY A 164 3.51 16.25 -13.21
N LYS A 165 4.74 16.66 -13.59
CA LYS A 165 5.84 16.95 -12.65
C LYS A 165 5.50 17.99 -11.57
N LYS A 166 4.52 18.87 -11.79
CA LYS A 166 4.04 19.84 -10.78
C LYS A 166 3.50 19.17 -9.52
N VAL A 167 2.94 17.97 -9.67
CA VAL A 167 2.43 17.20 -8.51
C VAL A 167 3.60 16.74 -7.64
N LEU A 168 4.64 16.18 -8.25
CA LEU A 168 5.85 15.75 -7.54
C LEU A 168 6.55 16.92 -6.85
N LYS A 169 6.63 18.08 -7.51
CA LYS A 169 7.17 19.31 -6.91
C LYS A 169 6.38 19.74 -5.66
N GLY A 170 5.06 19.57 -5.66
CA GLY A 170 4.22 19.90 -4.49
C GLY A 170 4.24 18.84 -3.38
N LEU A 171 4.43 17.56 -3.73
CA LEU A 171 4.50 16.47 -2.76
C LEU A 171 5.87 16.38 -2.09
N LEU A 172 6.92 16.52 -2.87
CA LEU A 172 8.33 16.29 -2.50
C LEU A 172 9.18 17.47 -3.01
N PRO A 173 8.97 18.69 -2.47
CA PRO A 173 9.80 19.82 -2.86
C PRO A 173 11.25 19.53 -2.47
N GLU A 174 12.18 19.79 -3.39
CA GLU A 174 13.63 19.70 -3.16
C GLU A 174 14.12 18.35 -2.57
N TYR A 175 13.41 17.28 -2.87
CA TYR A 175 13.77 15.95 -2.36
C TYR A 175 15.07 15.46 -3.03
N GLU A 176 16.06 15.17 -2.19
CA GLU A 176 17.42 14.76 -2.60
C GLU A 176 17.68 13.25 -2.42
N GLY A 177 16.75 12.50 -1.82
CA GLY A 177 16.85 11.06 -1.67
C GLY A 177 16.67 10.31 -2.99
N ILE A 178 16.94 9.01 -2.98
CA ILE A 178 16.79 8.14 -4.14
C ILE A 178 15.31 7.84 -4.41
N VAL A 179 14.86 8.02 -5.65
CA VAL A 179 13.50 7.68 -6.11
C VAL A 179 13.53 6.46 -7.02
N VAL A 180 12.84 5.39 -6.60
CA VAL A 180 12.57 4.20 -7.42
C VAL A 180 11.23 4.38 -8.13
N SER A 181 11.23 4.38 -9.46
CA SER A 181 10.03 4.60 -10.27
C SER A 181 10.13 3.90 -11.62
N ASP A 182 9.07 3.98 -12.43
CA ASP A 182 9.14 3.68 -13.86
C ASP A 182 9.88 4.80 -14.64
N ARG A 183 9.81 4.75 -15.98
CA ARG A 183 10.44 5.74 -16.87
C ARG A 183 9.48 6.85 -17.32
N TYR A 184 8.35 7.05 -16.63
CA TYR A 184 7.42 8.11 -17.01
C TYR A 184 8.06 9.49 -16.87
N ALA A 185 7.75 10.37 -17.82
CA ALA A 185 8.43 11.68 -17.97
C ALA A 185 8.27 12.62 -16.75
N ALA A 186 7.21 12.49 -15.95
CA ALA A 186 7.03 13.32 -14.76
C ALA A 186 8.18 13.16 -13.76
N TYR A 187 8.77 11.95 -13.67
CA TYR A 187 9.89 11.67 -12.78
C TYR A 187 11.20 12.33 -13.19
N ASN A 188 11.27 12.97 -14.36
CA ASN A 188 12.40 13.84 -14.73
C ASN A 188 12.44 15.13 -13.89
N TYR A 189 11.53 15.30 -12.94
CA TYR A 189 11.61 16.29 -11.89
C TYR A 189 12.82 16.04 -10.97
N PHE A 190 13.06 14.78 -10.62
CA PHE A 190 14.20 14.39 -9.80
C PHE A 190 15.49 14.34 -10.63
N SER A 191 16.63 14.62 -10.00
CA SER A 191 17.92 14.53 -10.66
C SER A 191 18.21 13.08 -11.09
N ARG A 192 18.97 12.91 -12.16
CA ARG A 192 19.33 11.58 -12.67
C ARG A 192 20.14 10.77 -11.64
N GLU A 193 20.91 11.46 -10.82
CA GLU A 193 21.73 10.84 -9.77
C GLU A 193 20.88 10.22 -8.66
N ASN A 194 19.69 10.78 -8.46
CA ASN A 194 18.75 10.38 -7.41
C ASN A 194 17.61 9.47 -7.93
N ARG A 195 17.79 8.83 -9.09
CA ARG A 195 16.77 7.94 -9.66
C ARG A 195 17.25 6.52 -9.85
N GLN A 196 16.41 5.55 -9.48
CA GLN A 196 16.52 4.16 -9.87
C GLN A 196 15.30 3.79 -10.73
N ILE A 197 15.54 3.27 -11.91
CA ILE A 197 14.48 2.77 -12.79
C ILE A 197 14.12 1.34 -12.40
N CYS A 198 12.83 1.06 -12.30
CA CYS A 198 12.27 -0.25 -12.01
C CYS A 198 12.65 -1.29 -13.09
N TRP A 199 13.36 -2.34 -12.70
CA TRP A 199 13.75 -3.42 -13.60
C TRP A 199 12.58 -4.27 -14.08
N ALA A 200 11.48 -4.36 -13.33
CA ALA A 200 10.29 -5.06 -13.81
C ALA A 200 9.67 -4.36 -15.03
N HIS A 201 9.71 -3.03 -15.07
CA HIS A 201 9.28 -2.25 -16.24
C HIS A 201 10.27 -2.39 -17.41
N LEU A 202 11.57 -2.40 -17.14
CA LEU A 202 12.59 -2.66 -18.17
C LEU A 202 12.46 -4.05 -18.78
N ALA A 203 12.18 -5.07 -17.97
CA ALA A 203 11.93 -6.42 -18.46
C ALA A 203 10.75 -6.50 -19.43
N ARG A 204 9.65 -5.78 -19.13
CA ARG A 204 8.50 -5.63 -20.05
C ARG A 204 8.88 -4.87 -21.33
N ASP A 205 9.74 -3.88 -21.23
CA ASP A 205 10.27 -3.18 -22.41
C ASP A 205 11.16 -4.09 -23.28
N PHE A 206 11.99 -4.93 -22.66
CA PHE A 206 12.82 -5.92 -23.38
C PHE A 206 11.96 -7.01 -24.04
N GLU A 207 10.85 -7.38 -23.41
CA GLU A 207 9.87 -8.32 -23.98
C GLU A 207 9.22 -7.74 -25.25
N ARG A 208 9.00 -6.43 -25.35
CA ARG A 208 8.53 -5.78 -26.59
C ARG A 208 9.52 -5.94 -27.75
N PHE A 209 10.83 -5.94 -27.49
CA PHE A 209 11.82 -6.24 -28.51
C PHE A 209 11.75 -7.71 -28.93
N PHE A 210 11.54 -8.63 -27.98
CA PHE A 210 11.38 -10.06 -28.27
C PHE A 210 10.22 -10.34 -29.23
N PHE A 211 9.10 -9.61 -29.08
CA PHE A 211 7.96 -9.73 -29.99
C PHE A 211 8.07 -8.89 -31.27
N SER A 212 9.24 -8.40 -31.61
CA SER A 212 9.48 -7.65 -32.84
C SER A 212 9.34 -8.55 -34.09
N LYS A 213 8.74 -8.02 -35.16
CA LYS A 213 8.72 -8.68 -36.47
C LYS A 213 10.10 -8.78 -37.12
N ASN A 214 11.04 -7.92 -36.74
CA ASN A 214 12.42 -8.00 -37.18
C ASN A 214 13.14 -9.10 -36.40
N VAL A 215 13.60 -10.15 -37.09
CA VAL A 215 14.22 -11.35 -36.53
C VAL A 215 15.44 -11.02 -35.67
N GLU A 216 16.32 -10.11 -36.14
CA GLU A 216 17.52 -9.74 -35.39
C GLU A 216 17.16 -8.98 -34.11
N VAL A 217 16.18 -8.06 -34.14
CA VAL A 217 15.67 -7.37 -32.96
C VAL A 217 15.03 -8.34 -31.98
N SER A 218 14.27 -9.33 -32.48
CA SER A 218 13.65 -10.37 -31.66
C SER A 218 14.71 -11.21 -30.93
N GLN A 219 15.75 -11.65 -31.60
CA GLN A 219 16.86 -12.39 -30.98
C GLN A 219 17.59 -11.57 -29.92
N ILE A 220 17.84 -10.28 -30.18
CA ILE A 220 18.41 -9.36 -29.19
C ILE A 220 17.45 -9.18 -28.01
N GLY A 221 16.15 -9.07 -28.26
CA GLY A 221 15.11 -8.99 -27.26
C GLY A 221 15.09 -10.21 -26.31
N ALA A 222 15.24 -11.42 -26.88
CA ALA A 222 15.39 -12.67 -26.10
C ALA A 222 16.63 -12.61 -25.18
N ALA A 223 17.76 -12.15 -25.70
CA ALA A 223 18.99 -11.99 -24.92
C ALA A 223 18.82 -10.96 -23.79
N LEU A 224 18.19 -9.82 -24.05
CA LEU A 224 17.90 -8.79 -23.05
C LEU A 224 16.95 -9.31 -21.95
N LYS A 225 15.90 -10.07 -22.33
CA LYS A 225 14.98 -10.72 -21.39
C LYS A 225 15.72 -11.72 -20.48
N SER A 226 16.59 -12.54 -21.06
CA SER A 226 17.44 -13.45 -20.28
C SER A 226 18.35 -12.70 -19.30
N LEU A 227 18.94 -11.57 -19.72
CA LEU A 227 19.78 -10.74 -18.85
C LEU A 227 18.96 -10.11 -17.71
N SER A 228 17.71 -9.67 -17.96
CA SER A 228 16.84 -9.14 -16.89
C SER A 228 16.48 -10.21 -15.86
N ASN A 229 16.21 -11.44 -16.30
CA ASN A 229 15.97 -12.57 -15.39
C ASN A 229 17.20 -12.84 -14.51
N ARG A 230 18.40 -12.79 -15.10
CA ARG A 230 19.65 -12.94 -14.35
C ARG A 230 19.87 -11.83 -13.32
N VAL A 231 19.46 -10.58 -13.61
CA VAL A 231 19.48 -9.49 -12.61
C VAL A 231 18.65 -9.89 -11.39
N PHE A 232 17.42 -10.37 -11.59
CA PHE A 232 16.53 -10.76 -10.49
C PHE A 232 17.07 -11.98 -9.71
N VAL A 233 17.62 -12.97 -10.39
CA VAL A 233 18.20 -14.16 -9.74
C VAL A 233 19.41 -13.76 -8.87
N ILE A 234 20.30 -12.93 -9.40
CA ILE A 234 21.51 -12.48 -8.68
C ILE A 234 21.15 -11.56 -7.52
N ASP A 235 20.16 -10.65 -7.67
CA ASP A 235 19.68 -9.81 -6.58
C ASP A 235 19.05 -10.65 -5.47
N ARG A 236 18.28 -11.67 -5.81
CA ARG A 236 17.71 -12.62 -4.84
C ARG A 236 18.80 -13.39 -4.10
N ALA A 237 19.78 -13.92 -4.83
CA ALA A 237 20.91 -14.66 -4.23
C ALA A 237 21.69 -13.78 -3.23
N ARG A 238 21.89 -12.48 -3.55
CA ARG A 238 22.49 -11.53 -2.62
C ARG A 238 21.63 -11.31 -1.37
N LYS A 239 20.31 -11.06 -1.56
CA LYS A 239 19.36 -10.86 -0.44
C LYS A 239 19.27 -12.08 0.48
N GLN A 240 19.54 -13.27 -0.04
CA GLN A 240 19.61 -14.52 0.72
C GLN A 240 21.02 -14.85 1.26
N ASN A 241 21.98 -13.92 1.14
CA ASN A 241 23.37 -14.06 1.55
C ASN A 241 24.11 -15.25 0.88
N LEU A 242 23.64 -15.72 -0.29
CA LEU A 242 24.29 -16.78 -1.08
C LEU A 242 25.50 -16.26 -1.88
N ILE A 243 25.59 -14.96 -2.07
CA ILE A 243 26.74 -14.26 -2.66
C ILE A 243 27.01 -12.98 -1.89
N ASP A 244 28.28 -12.61 -1.76
CA ASP A 244 28.71 -11.35 -1.16
C ASP A 244 28.50 -10.13 -2.10
N ASN A 245 28.59 -8.94 -1.55
CA ASN A 245 28.43 -7.69 -2.30
C ASN A 245 29.49 -7.52 -3.40
N LEU A 246 30.71 -8.01 -3.23
CA LEU A 246 31.77 -7.89 -4.22
C LEU A 246 31.46 -8.74 -5.45
N ARG A 247 31.05 -10.00 -5.24
CA ARG A 247 30.61 -10.90 -6.30
C ARG A 247 29.36 -10.37 -7.00
N PHE A 248 28.38 -9.86 -6.24
CA PHE A 248 27.20 -9.19 -6.77
C PHE A 248 27.56 -8.04 -7.71
N CYS A 249 28.38 -7.09 -7.28
CA CYS A 249 28.81 -5.94 -8.09
C CYS A 249 29.58 -6.39 -9.35
N ARG A 250 30.42 -7.42 -9.25
CA ARG A 250 31.16 -7.97 -10.39
C ARG A 250 30.23 -8.58 -11.45
N LEU A 251 29.24 -9.34 -11.02
CA LEU A 251 28.23 -9.95 -11.91
C LEU A 251 27.35 -8.86 -12.57
N MET A 252 26.88 -7.90 -11.81
CA MET A 252 26.05 -6.78 -12.31
C MET A 252 26.81 -5.93 -13.34
N ARG A 253 28.12 -5.68 -13.13
CA ARG A 253 28.96 -4.97 -14.08
C ARG A 253 29.05 -5.70 -15.43
N LYS A 254 29.16 -7.04 -15.42
CA LYS A 254 29.17 -7.84 -16.65
C LYS A 254 27.82 -7.75 -17.38
N ILE A 255 26.70 -7.83 -16.64
CA ILE A 255 25.35 -7.71 -17.22
C ILE A 255 25.16 -6.31 -17.81
N ARG A 256 25.56 -5.25 -17.09
CA ARG A 256 25.49 -3.85 -17.53
C ARG A 256 26.14 -3.64 -18.90
N LYS A 257 27.36 -4.16 -19.08
CA LYS A 257 28.09 -4.08 -20.36
C LYS A 257 27.29 -4.74 -21.49
N ARG A 258 26.73 -5.93 -21.23
CA ARG A 258 25.96 -6.68 -22.25
C ARG A 258 24.64 -6.01 -22.60
N VAL A 259 23.90 -5.51 -21.60
CA VAL A 259 22.64 -4.77 -21.82
C VAL A 259 22.91 -3.54 -22.68
N LYS A 260 23.94 -2.76 -22.34
CA LYS A 260 24.34 -1.57 -23.11
C LYS A 260 24.69 -1.95 -24.56
N TYR A 261 25.48 -2.98 -24.75
CA TYR A 261 25.87 -3.48 -26.09
C TYR A 261 24.62 -3.86 -26.93
N PHE A 262 23.71 -4.66 -26.38
CA PHE A 262 22.52 -5.10 -27.09
C PHE A 262 21.57 -3.94 -27.44
N LEU A 263 21.38 -2.99 -26.54
CA LEU A 263 20.58 -1.80 -26.82
C LEU A 263 21.22 -0.93 -27.94
N GLN A 264 22.55 -0.75 -27.92
CA GLN A 264 23.28 -0.08 -29.00
C GLN A 264 23.17 -0.84 -30.34
N LYS A 265 23.18 -2.18 -30.29
CA LYS A 265 23.00 -3.00 -31.48
C LYS A 265 21.59 -2.79 -32.07
N ILE A 266 20.50 -2.76 -31.28
CA ILE A 266 19.15 -2.45 -31.76
C ILE A 266 19.10 -1.07 -32.44
N THR A 267 19.77 -0.04 -31.90
CA THR A 267 19.75 1.27 -32.51
C THR A 267 20.37 1.33 -33.91
N ARG A 268 21.29 0.40 -34.22
CA ARG A 268 21.95 0.29 -35.52
C ARG A 268 21.14 -0.56 -36.50
N VAL A 269 20.79 -1.78 -36.10
CA VAL A 269 20.12 -2.77 -36.99
C VAL A 269 18.67 -2.42 -37.31
N ALA A 270 18.03 -1.64 -36.46
CA ALA A 270 16.65 -1.21 -36.64
C ALA A 270 16.53 0.31 -36.83
N LYS A 271 17.55 0.98 -37.40
CA LYS A 271 17.58 2.43 -37.58
C LYS A 271 16.28 2.97 -38.21
N GLY A 272 15.75 4.05 -37.67
CA GLY A 272 14.50 4.68 -38.11
C GLY A 272 13.21 4.05 -37.57
N THR A 273 13.26 2.88 -36.97
CA THR A 273 12.06 2.18 -36.45
C THR A 273 11.69 2.58 -35.03
N GLN A 274 10.51 2.16 -34.58
CA GLN A 274 10.08 2.31 -33.20
C GLN A 274 11.00 1.60 -32.21
N ALA A 275 11.52 0.41 -32.57
CA ALA A 275 12.45 -0.34 -31.74
C ALA A 275 13.76 0.45 -31.51
N SER A 276 14.31 1.05 -32.56
CA SER A 276 15.51 1.90 -32.45
C SER A 276 15.27 3.11 -31.52
N ARG A 277 14.14 3.80 -31.67
CA ARG A 277 13.79 4.95 -30.80
C ARG A 277 13.62 4.52 -29.35
N MET A 278 12.99 3.36 -29.12
CA MET A 278 12.81 2.79 -27.77
C MET A 278 14.15 2.41 -27.14
N ALA A 279 15.03 1.73 -27.86
CA ALA A 279 16.36 1.36 -27.38
C ALA A 279 17.21 2.59 -27.05
N ALA A 280 17.21 3.60 -27.91
CA ALA A 280 17.88 4.88 -27.66
C ALA A 280 17.32 5.61 -26.42
N ASN A 281 16.02 5.54 -26.19
CA ASN A 281 15.39 6.10 -25.00
C ASN A 281 15.83 5.37 -23.72
N ILE A 282 15.93 4.03 -23.74
CA ILE A 282 16.44 3.26 -22.61
C ILE A 282 17.90 3.58 -22.36
N LEU A 283 18.74 3.67 -23.40
CA LEU A 283 20.16 4.02 -23.29
C LEU A 283 20.37 5.41 -22.66
N ARG A 284 19.51 6.38 -22.96
CA ARG A 284 19.57 7.70 -22.27
C ARG A 284 19.36 7.62 -20.76
N SER A 285 18.76 6.55 -20.28
CA SER A 285 18.47 6.31 -18.85
C SER A 285 19.42 5.29 -18.22
N GLU A 286 20.52 4.93 -18.89
CA GLU A 286 21.37 3.81 -18.54
C GLU A 286 21.96 3.92 -17.13
N ASP A 287 22.41 5.08 -16.74
CA ASP A 287 22.95 5.38 -15.41
C ASP A 287 21.92 5.17 -14.28
N MET A 288 20.65 5.49 -14.54
CA MET A 288 19.54 5.32 -13.60
C MET A 288 19.09 3.87 -13.45
N MET A 289 19.50 2.97 -14.32
CA MET A 289 19.13 1.55 -14.25
C MET A 289 19.91 0.77 -13.18
N TRP A 290 21.04 1.31 -12.69
CA TRP A 290 22.03 0.57 -11.91
C TRP A 290 22.35 1.18 -10.54
N LYS A 291 21.52 2.12 -10.04
CA LYS A 291 21.73 2.73 -8.72
C LYS A 291 21.65 1.71 -7.58
N PHE A 292 20.78 0.71 -7.70
CA PHE A 292 20.67 -0.39 -6.72
C PHE A 292 21.98 -1.19 -6.56
N VAL A 293 22.89 -1.15 -7.55
CA VAL A 293 24.20 -1.82 -7.43
C VAL A 293 25.15 -1.04 -6.53
N GLN A 294 24.99 0.28 -6.44
CA GLN A 294 25.82 1.16 -5.61
C GLN A 294 25.44 1.05 -4.12
N SER A 295 24.16 0.88 -3.83
CA SER A 295 23.65 0.76 -2.46
C SER A 295 22.58 -0.35 -2.40
N PRO A 296 23.00 -1.62 -2.52
CA PRO A 296 22.07 -2.74 -2.72
C PRO A 296 21.21 -3.07 -1.50
N ASP A 297 21.59 -2.62 -0.30
CA ASP A 297 20.80 -2.80 0.93
C ASP A 297 19.73 -1.72 1.10
N LEU A 298 19.93 -0.57 0.46
CA LEU A 298 19.03 0.57 0.53
C LEU A 298 18.06 0.62 -0.65
N ILE A 299 18.54 0.39 -1.87
CA ILE A 299 17.80 0.63 -3.11
C ILE A 299 17.29 -0.70 -3.68
N GLU A 300 15.98 -0.82 -3.83
CA GLU A 300 15.36 -1.98 -4.44
C GLU A 300 15.52 -1.97 -5.97
N THR A 301 15.67 -3.18 -6.54
CA THR A 301 15.76 -3.38 -8.00
C THR A 301 14.44 -3.04 -8.71
N THR A 302 13.30 -3.17 -8.01
CA THR A 302 11.97 -2.98 -8.58
C THR A 302 11.14 -1.97 -7.79
N ASN A 303 10.08 -1.44 -8.41
CA ASN A 303 9.10 -0.57 -7.76
C ASN A 303 7.91 -1.34 -7.15
N ASN A 304 8.06 -2.64 -6.91
CA ASN A 304 6.97 -3.49 -6.44
C ASN A 304 6.36 -3.04 -5.10
N LEU A 305 7.12 -2.32 -4.28
CA LEU A 305 6.60 -1.78 -3.01
C LEU A 305 5.47 -0.78 -3.30
N ALA A 306 5.72 0.24 -4.13
CA ALA A 306 4.68 1.21 -4.48
C ALA A 306 3.50 0.56 -5.22
N GLU A 307 3.76 -0.40 -6.12
CA GLU A 307 2.71 -1.15 -6.81
C GLU A 307 1.80 -1.92 -5.83
N ARG A 308 2.39 -2.58 -4.81
CA ARG A 308 1.63 -3.29 -3.76
C ARG A 308 0.80 -2.33 -2.91
N GLN A 309 1.38 -1.21 -2.48
CA GLN A 309 0.65 -0.22 -1.70
C GLN A 309 -0.47 0.41 -2.52
N GLY A 310 -0.23 0.74 -3.79
CA GLY A 310 -1.22 1.28 -4.70
C GLY A 310 -2.39 0.33 -5.00
N ARG A 311 -2.17 -1.00 -4.89
CA ARG A 311 -3.22 -1.99 -5.14
C ARG A 311 -4.44 -1.80 -4.25
N ARG A 312 -4.26 -1.36 -3.00
CA ARG A 312 -5.37 -1.10 -2.09
C ARG A 312 -6.30 -0.01 -2.63
N TYR A 313 -5.73 1.07 -3.17
CA TYR A 313 -6.52 2.10 -3.83
C TYR A 313 -7.18 1.61 -5.13
N VAL A 314 -6.53 0.72 -5.90
CA VAL A 314 -7.14 0.12 -7.10
C VAL A 314 -8.38 -0.68 -6.74
N ILE A 315 -8.39 -1.40 -5.62
CA ILE A 315 -9.57 -2.11 -5.11
C ILE A 315 -10.63 -1.10 -4.68
N TYR A 316 -10.26 -0.08 -3.90
CA TYR A 316 -11.18 0.98 -3.46
C TYR A 316 -11.95 1.59 -4.64
N ARG A 317 -11.23 2.05 -5.68
CA ARG A 317 -11.87 2.71 -6.84
C ARG A 317 -12.79 1.80 -7.65
N LYS A 318 -12.55 0.48 -7.62
CA LYS A 318 -13.42 -0.51 -8.29
C LYS A 318 -14.72 -0.71 -7.51
N ASN A 319 -14.66 -0.76 -6.20
CA ASN A 319 -15.83 -0.97 -5.33
C ASN A 319 -16.67 0.31 -5.18
N SER A 320 -16.02 1.48 -5.02
CA SER A 320 -16.70 2.76 -4.77
C SER A 320 -16.96 3.58 -6.03
N PHE A 321 -16.57 3.08 -7.22
CA PHE A 321 -16.63 3.84 -8.49
C PHE A 321 -15.95 5.22 -8.37
N PHE A 322 -14.76 5.26 -7.72
CA PHE A 322 -13.95 6.46 -7.44
C PHE A 322 -14.52 7.37 -6.35
N THR A 323 -14.38 8.70 -6.51
CA THR A 323 -14.89 9.68 -5.55
C THR A 323 -15.83 10.67 -6.24
N TRP A 324 -16.74 11.27 -5.43
CA TRP A 324 -17.75 12.20 -5.92
C TRP A 324 -17.63 13.58 -5.30
N SER A 325 -16.58 13.84 -4.50
CA SER A 325 -16.32 15.13 -3.87
C SER A 325 -14.88 15.29 -3.43
N LYS A 326 -14.45 16.54 -3.22
CA LYS A 326 -13.13 16.84 -2.63
C LYS A 326 -12.99 16.30 -1.21
N ARG A 327 -14.07 16.34 -0.42
CA ARG A 327 -14.12 15.75 0.91
C ARG A 327 -13.86 14.24 0.85
N GLY A 328 -14.49 13.54 -0.10
CA GLY A 328 -14.28 12.11 -0.33
C GLY A 328 -12.85 11.78 -0.75
N GLU A 329 -12.22 12.60 -1.62
CA GLU A 329 -10.80 12.44 -1.94
C GLU A 329 -9.93 12.54 -0.68
N LYS A 330 -10.14 13.55 0.16
CA LYS A 330 -9.38 13.75 1.41
C LYS A 330 -9.57 12.61 2.40
N PHE A 331 -10.79 12.11 2.53
CA PHE A 331 -11.06 10.93 3.35
C PHE A 331 -10.25 9.73 2.87
N VAL A 332 -10.28 9.41 1.58
CA VAL A 332 -9.54 8.27 1.01
C VAL A 332 -8.03 8.45 1.15
N GLU A 333 -7.49 9.64 0.85
CA GLU A 333 -6.08 9.96 1.01
C GLU A 333 -5.61 9.65 2.43
N ARG A 334 -6.30 10.17 3.43
CA ARG A 334 -5.94 10.06 4.85
C ARG A 334 -6.11 8.63 5.37
N MET A 335 -7.26 8.03 5.11
CA MET A 335 -7.55 6.68 5.58
C MET A 335 -6.58 5.64 5.00
N LEU A 336 -6.34 5.64 3.68
CA LEU A 336 -5.43 4.69 3.07
C LEU A 336 -3.99 4.93 3.49
N SER A 337 -3.55 6.17 3.66
CA SER A 337 -2.20 6.46 4.15
C SER A 337 -1.99 5.91 5.56
N ILE A 338 -2.91 6.14 6.48
CA ILE A 338 -2.85 5.62 7.85
C ILE A 338 -2.90 4.08 7.86
N PHE A 339 -3.83 3.50 7.09
CA PHE A 339 -3.97 2.04 7.00
C PHE A 339 -2.70 1.36 6.51
N LEU A 340 -2.15 1.85 5.41
CA LEU A 340 -0.98 1.26 4.77
C LEU A 340 0.27 1.45 5.63
N THR A 341 0.46 2.62 6.24
CA THR A 341 1.55 2.90 7.17
C THR A 341 1.47 2.01 8.40
N SER A 342 0.30 1.88 9.03
CA SER A 342 0.11 0.98 10.18
C SER A 342 0.47 -0.47 9.83
N ARG A 343 0.05 -0.95 8.64
CA ARG A 343 0.37 -2.30 8.16
C ARG A 343 1.87 -2.52 7.93
N LEU A 344 2.60 -1.53 7.41
CA LEU A 344 4.06 -1.60 7.25
C LEU A 344 4.78 -1.73 8.60
N ASN A 345 4.21 -1.12 9.64
CA ASN A 345 4.79 -1.14 11.00
C ASN A 345 4.19 -2.25 11.89
N ASN A 346 3.48 -3.23 11.33
CA ASN A 346 2.81 -4.31 12.07
C ASN A 346 1.86 -3.81 13.18
N GLN A 347 1.28 -2.62 13.01
CA GLN A 347 0.30 -2.03 13.93
C GLN A 347 -1.12 -2.38 13.49
N ASN A 348 -2.04 -2.51 14.46
CA ASN A 348 -3.46 -2.63 14.17
C ASN A 348 -4.01 -1.27 13.67
N PRO A 349 -4.42 -1.15 12.39
CA PRO A 349 -4.86 0.13 11.85
C PRO A 349 -6.17 0.64 12.45
N VAL A 350 -7.06 -0.26 12.90
CA VAL A 350 -8.33 0.12 13.56
C VAL A 350 -8.03 0.73 14.92
N GLN A 351 -7.18 0.08 15.72
CA GLN A 351 -6.73 0.62 17.01
C GLN A 351 -6.02 1.97 16.86
N LYS A 352 -5.18 2.11 15.84
CA LYS A 352 -4.53 3.40 15.53
C LYS A 352 -5.58 4.47 15.24
N LEU A 353 -6.60 4.17 14.45
CA LEU A 353 -7.68 5.12 14.15
C LEU A 353 -8.50 5.47 15.38
N GLN A 354 -8.83 4.47 16.24
CA GLN A 354 -9.55 4.70 17.50
C GLN A 354 -8.80 5.70 18.38
N ASN A 355 -7.48 5.54 18.52
CA ASN A 355 -6.64 6.44 19.28
C ASN A 355 -6.64 7.87 18.69
N LEU A 356 -6.58 8.02 17.37
CA LEU A 356 -6.62 9.33 16.71
C LEU A 356 -7.98 10.03 16.88
N VAL A 357 -9.07 9.27 16.82
CA VAL A 357 -10.43 9.81 16.92
C VAL A 357 -10.80 10.14 18.37
N ALA A 358 -10.22 9.46 19.35
CA ALA A 358 -10.45 9.70 20.77
C ALA A 358 -9.87 11.03 21.29
N ILE A 359 -8.86 11.59 20.59
CA ILE A 359 -8.26 12.87 20.99
C ILE A 359 -9.33 13.98 20.91
N PRO A 360 -9.59 14.73 22.01
CA PRO A 360 -10.44 15.91 21.98
C PRO A 360 -9.95 16.92 20.92
N SER A 361 -10.90 17.57 20.26
CA SER A 361 -10.61 18.57 19.22
C SER A 361 -10.15 19.85 19.84
#